data_1ed3ce2c5926bb429789d662da6cbf39
#
_entry.id   1ed3ce2c5926bb429789d662da6cbf39
#
_cell.length_a   1.000
_cell.length_b   1.000
_cell.length_c   1.000
_cell.angle_alpha   90.00
_cell.angle_beta   90.00
_cell.angle_gamma   90.00
#
_symmetry.space_group_name_H-M   'P 1'
#
loop_
_entity.id
_entity.type
_entity.pdbx_description
1 polymer ?
#
loop_
_entity_poly.entity_id
_entity_poly.type
_entity_poly.pdbx_seq_one_letter_code
_entity_poly.pdbx_strand_id
1 'polypeptide(L)'
;MLKAIEEKLVNLKKRSLEINDLLIQQNIASDIQKFTQLNKELSEILPIVETYDAMNELTVQKDEAKSLLESEDSELVSLAEDELLSINSKLADIESKLKILLLPKDEADAGAAYLEIRA
;
A
#
# COMPACT_ATOMS: atom_id res chain seq x y z
N MET A 1 -7.46 11.12 0.76
CA MET A 1 -6.38 10.88 -0.22
C MET A 1 -6.82 11.37 -1.59
N LEU A 2 -5.91 11.92 -2.36
CA LEU A 2 -6.23 12.44 -3.67
C LEU A 2 -6.59 11.31 -4.64
N LYS A 3 -7.56 11.59 -5.52
CA LYS A 3 -8.03 10.62 -6.50
C LYS A 3 -6.91 10.10 -7.41
N ALA A 4 -6.00 10.99 -7.81
CA ALA A 4 -4.87 10.60 -8.67
C ALA A 4 -3.96 9.58 -7.97
N ILE A 5 -3.79 9.71 -6.66
CA ILE A 5 -2.99 8.77 -5.88
C ILE A 5 -3.71 7.43 -5.80
N GLU A 6 -5.03 7.45 -5.59
CA GLU A 6 -5.81 6.22 -5.55
C GLU A 6 -5.75 5.47 -6.87
N GLU A 7 -5.85 6.17 -7.99
CA GLU A 7 -5.73 5.56 -9.31
C GLU A 7 -4.37 4.90 -9.50
N LYS A 8 -3.32 5.59 -9.06
CA LYS A 8 -1.96 5.04 -9.13
C LYS A 8 -1.85 3.76 -8.30
N LEU A 9 -2.41 3.77 -7.08
CA LEU A 9 -2.37 2.60 -6.20
C LEU A 9 -3.12 1.42 -6.80
N VAL A 10 -4.30 1.67 -7.39
CA VAL A 10 -5.07 0.63 -8.06
C VAL A 10 -4.27 0.03 -9.22
N ASN A 11 -3.64 0.88 -10.00
CA ASN A 11 -2.84 0.43 -11.15
C ASN A 11 -1.63 -0.38 -10.69
N LEU A 12 -0.98 0.03 -9.61
CA LEU A 12 0.15 -0.73 -9.06
C LEU A 12 -0.29 -2.10 -8.57
N LYS A 13 -1.45 -2.18 -7.93
CA LYS A 13 -1.99 -3.46 -7.50
C LYS A 13 -2.28 -4.36 -8.68
N LYS A 14 -2.91 -3.83 -9.72
CA LYS A 14 -3.16 -4.60 -10.94
C LYS A 14 -1.86 -5.10 -11.55
N ARG A 15 -0.84 -4.25 -11.58
CA ARG A 15 0.47 -4.64 -12.11
C ARG A 15 1.10 -5.75 -11.28
N SER A 16 0.98 -5.70 -9.95
CA SER A 16 1.53 -6.74 -9.08
C SER A 16 0.87 -8.10 -9.36
N LEU A 17 -0.45 -8.09 -9.57
CA LEU A 17 -1.17 -9.32 -9.90
C LEU A 17 -0.77 -9.85 -11.28
N GLU A 18 -0.59 -8.96 -12.24
CA GLU A 18 -0.14 -9.32 -13.58
C GLU A 18 1.26 -9.95 -13.52
N ILE A 19 2.17 -9.34 -12.75
CA ILE A 19 3.52 -9.87 -12.61
C ILE A 19 3.49 -11.26 -11.97
N ASN A 20 2.68 -11.44 -10.94
CA ASN A 20 2.55 -12.75 -10.30
C ASN A 20 2.07 -13.82 -11.29
N ASP A 21 1.09 -13.47 -12.13
CA ASP A 21 0.62 -14.38 -13.17
C ASP A 21 1.71 -14.71 -14.18
N LEU A 22 2.48 -13.70 -14.58
CA LEU A 22 3.58 -13.91 -15.53
C LEU A 22 4.68 -14.80 -14.93
N LEU A 23 4.96 -14.63 -13.64
CA LEU A 23 6.02 -15.40 -12.98
C LEU A 23 5.69 -16.89 -12.83
N ILE A 24 4.40 -17.23 -12.78
CA ILE A 24 3.99 -18.64 -12.65
C ILE A 24 3.87 -19.34 -14.00
N GLN A 25 3.97 -18.62 -15.11
CA GLN A 25 3.96 -19.24 -16.44
C GLN A 25 5.24 -20.00 -16.68
N GLN A 26 5.12 -21.19 -17.26
CA GLN A 26 6.28 -22.06 -17.46
C GLN A 26 7.35 -21.43 -18.35
N ASN A 27 6.92 -20.69 -19.37
CA ASN A 27 7.84 -20.09 -20.33
C ASN A 27 8.72 -19.00 -19.74
N ILE A 28 8.25 -18.35 -18.66
CA ILE A 28 8.99 -17.25 -18.05
C ILE A 28 10.28 -17.74 -17.39
N ALA A 29 10.27 -18.97 -16.88
CA ALA A 29 11.43 -19.54 -16.20
C ALA A 29 12.61 -19.74 -17.16
N SER A 30 12.34 -19.90 -18.45
CA SER A 30 13.39 -20.07 -19.45
C SER A 30 13.99 -18.74 -19.94
N ASP A 31 13.32 -17.63 -19.66
CA ASP A 31 13.80 -16.29 -19.98
C ASP A 31 14.28 -15.60 -18.71
N ILE A 32 15.55 -15.82 -18.39
CA ILE A 32 16.13 -15.34 -17.13
C ILE A 32 16.09 -13.82 -17.02
N GLN A 33 16.33 -13.11 -18.12
CA GLN A 33 16.30 -11.65 -18.12
C GLN A 33 14.92 -11.12 -17.76
N LYS A 34 13.89 -11.65 -18.41
CA LYS A 34 12.53 -11.22 -18.17
C LYS A 34 12.08 -11.59 -16.76
N PHE A 35 12.43 -12.79 -16.32
CA PHE A 35 12.14 -13.25 -14.96
C PHE A 35 12.74 -12.31 -13.92
N THR A 36 14.02 -11.95 -14.10
CA THR A 36 14.72 -11.05 -13.20
C THR A 36 14.10 -9.66 -13.18
N GLN A 37 13.75 -9.13 -14.35
CA GLN A 37 13.13 -7.82 -14.47
C GLN A 37 11.77 -7.78 -13.76
N LEU A 38 10.96 -8.83 -13.94
CA LEU A 38 9.64 -8.90 -13.31
C LEU A 38 9.77 -9.00 -11.80
N ASN A 39 10.70 -9.81 -11.30
CA ASN A 39 10.94 -9.92 -9.87
C ASN A 39 11.39 -8.59 -9.28
N LYS A 40 12.25 -7.88 -9.99
CA LYS A 40 12.73 -6.57 -9.54
C LYS A 40 11.58 -5.57 -9.47
N GLU A 41 10.77 -5.52 -10.52
CA GLU A 41 9.61 -4.64 -10.55
C GLU A 41 8.66 -4.95 -9.40
N LEU A 42 8.38 -6.24 -9.19
CA LEU A 42 7.49 -6.67 -8.11
C LEU A 42 8.03 -6.26 -6.76
N SER A 43 9.33 -6.45 -6.52
CA SER A 43 9.92 -6.08 -5.23
C SER A 43 9.86 -4.58 -4.97
N GLU A 44 9.84 -3.76 -6.02
CA GLU A 44 9.73 -2.32 -5.88
C GLU A 44 8.31 -1.87 -5.55
N ILE A 45 7.30 -2.53 -6.15
CA ILE A 45 5.92 -2.11 -5.95
C ILE A 45 5.21 -2.84 -4.80
N LEU A 46 5.73 -3.99 -4.39
CA LEU A 46 5.07 -4.81 -3.37
C LEU A 46 4.86 -4.08 -2.04
N PRO A 47 5.84 -3.35 -1.49
CA PRO A 47 5.62 -2.61 -0.25
C PRO A 47 4.48 -1.60 -0.37
N ILE A 48 4.35 -0.96 -1.53
CA ILE A 48 3.28 0.00 -1.79
C ILE A 48 1.95 -0.71 -1.82
N VAL A 49 1.87 -1.83 -2.53
CA VAL A 49 0.63 -2.62 -2.65
C VAL A 49 0.20 -3.17 -1.31
N GLU A 50 1.13 -3.71 -0.53
CA GLU A 50 0.82 -4.25 0.79
C GLU A 50 0.29 -3.16 1.73
N THR A 51 0.88 -1.97 1.68
CA THR A 51 0.43 -0.84 2.50
C THR A 51 -0.95 -0.38 2.05
N TYR A 52 -1.18 -0.35 0.74
CA TYR A 52 -2.49 -0.01 0.19
C TYR A 52 -3.56 -1.01 0.63
N ASP A 53 -3.25 -2.31 0.58
CA ASP A 53 -4.18 -3.35 1.03
C ASP A 53 -4.51 -3.21 2.50
N ALA A 54 -3.51 -2.90 3.33
CA ALA A 54 -3.73 -2.66 4.75
C ALA A 54 -4.64 -1.46 5.00
N MET A 55 -4.46 -0.40 4.19
CA MET A 55 -5.32 0.77 4.28
C MET A 55 -6.76 0.43 3.94
N ASN A 56 -6.97 -0.36 2.88
CA ASN A 56 -8.31 -0.77 2.48
C ASN A 56 -8.98 -1.62 3.54
N GLU A 57 -8.23 -2.52 4.17
CA GLU A 57 -8.75 -3.35 5.25
C GLU A 57 -9.18 -2.50 6.44
N LEU A 58 -8.36 -1.50 6.80
CA LEU A 58 -8.72 -0.58 7.89
C LEU A 58 -9.96 0.25 7.54
N THR A 59 -10.11 0.62 6.27
CA THR A 59 -11.29 1.36 5.83
C THR A 59 -12.55 0.52 5.99
N VAL A 60 -12.49 -0.77 5.67
CA VAL A 60 -13.60 -1.68 5.88
C VAL A 60 -13.93 -1.80 7.36
N GLN A 61 -12.92 -1.98 8.20
CA GLN A 61 -13.10 -2.04 9.66
C GLN A 61 -13.72 -0.76 10.19
N LYS A 62 -13.31 0.39 9.66
CA LYS A 62 -13.86 1.67 10.04
C LYS A 62 -15.35 1.75 9.73
N ASP A 63 -15.75 1.31 8.54
CA ASP A 63 -17.17 1.31 8.16
C ASP A 63 -17.98 0.39 9.04
N GLU A 64 -17.43 -0.77 9.39
CA GLU A 64 -18.10 -1.71 10.31
C GLU A 64 -18.27 -1.09 11.70
N ALA A 65 -17.23 -0.43 12.21
CA ALA A 65 -17.29 0.23 13.50
C ALA A 65 -18.31 1.37 13.49
N LYS A 66 -18.38 2.13 12.39
CA LYS A 66 -19.38 3.20 12.26
C LYS A 66 -20.79 2.65 12.30
N SER A 67 -21.03 1.48 11.69
CA SER A 67 -22.33 0.84 11.76
C SER A 67 -22.72 0.49 13.19
N LEU A 68 -21.76 0.08 14.00
CA LEU A 68 -22.01 -0.24 15.40
C LEU A 68 -22.40 0.99 16.24
N LEU A 69 -22.00 2.19 15.82
CA LEU A 69 -22.40 3.41 16.51
C LEU A 69 -23.91 3.62 16.49
N GLU A 70 -24.61 3.00 15.55
CA GLU A 70 -26.05 3.09 15.45
C GLU A 70 -26.77 2.07 16.34
N SER A 71 -26.02 1.21 17.03
CA SER A 71 -26.58 0.20 17.92
C SER A 71 -27.27 0.84 19.12
N GLU A 72 -28.30 0.17 19.62
CA GLU A 72 -28.97 0.57 20.86
C GLU A 72 -28.20 0.15 22.10
N ASP A 73 -27.24 -0.79 21.90
CA ASP A 73 -26.41 -1.29 23.00
C ASP A 73 -25.26 -0.33 23.25
N SER A 74 -25.29 0.35 24.40
CA SER A 74 -24.30 1.35 24.77
C SER A 74 -22.89 0.77 24.91
N GLU A 75 -22.76 -0.51 25.25
CA GLU A 75 -21.45 -1.16 25.33
C GLU A 75 -20.84 -1.31 23.95
N LEU A 76 -21.65 -1.70 22.95
CA LEU A 76 -21.19 -1.82 21.59
C LEU A 76 -20.81 -0.47 21.01
N VAL A 77 -21.57 0.56 21.31
CA VAL A 77 -21.25 1.92 20.85
C VAL A 77 -19.92 2.37 21.45
N SER A 78 -19.70 2.13 22.74
CA SER A 78 -18.46 2.52 23.40
C SER A 78 -17.25 1.78 22.79
N LEU A 79 -17.39 0.49 22.55
CA LEU A 79 -16.34 -0.29 21.90
C LEU A 79 -16.04 0.23 20.50
N ALA A 80 -17.08 0.56 19.75
CA ALA A 80 -16.93 1.09 18.39
C ALA A 80 -16.21 2.44 18.40
N GLU A 81 -16.52 3.30 19.37
CA GLU A 81 -15.85 4.58 19.49
C GLU A 81 -14.35 4.42 19.75
N ASP A 82 -13.99 3.50 20.65
CA ASP A 82 -12.59 3.21 20.95
C ASP A 82 -11.89 2.62 19.73
N GLU A 83 -12.56 1.72 19.03
CA GLU A 83 -12.02 1.10 17.83
C GLU A 83 -11.79 2.13 16.73
N LEU A 84 -12.73 3.06 16.55
CA LEU A 84 -12.59 4.13 15.55
C LEU A 84 -11.38 5.02 15.83
N LEU A 85 -11.14 5.34 17.11
CA LEU A 85 -9.96 6.12 17.47
C LEU A 85 -8.67 5.40 17.06
N SER A 86 -8.61 4.11 17.35
CA SER A 86 -7.45 3.29 16.98
C SER A 86 -7.28 3.20 15.47
N ILE A 87 -8.38 2.94 14.76
CA ILE A 87 -8.35 2.82 13.30
C ILE A 87 -7.93 4.13 12.65
N ASN A 88 -8.47 5.25 13.10
CA ASN A 88 -8.10 6.56 12.54
C ASN A 88 -6.62 6.86 12.73
N SER A 89 -6.06 6.50 13.89
CA SER A 89 -4.63 6.66 14.14
C SER A 89 -3.81 5.80 13.18
N LYS A 90 -4.20 4.55 13.00
CA LYS A 90 -3.51 3.63 12.08
C LYS A 90 -3.61 4.11 10.64
N LEU A 91 -4.78 4.63 10.24
CA LEU A 91 -4.97 5.15 8.89
C LEU A 91 -4.07 6.34 8.62
N ALA A 92 -3.92 7.24 9.60
CA ALA A 92 -3.04 8.39 9.45
C ALA A 92 -1.58 7.94 9.25
N ASP A 93 -1.15 6.95 10.01
CA ASP A 93 0.20 6.39 9.90
C ASP A 93 0.40 5.74 8.52
N ILE A 94 -0.57 4.99 8.05
CA ILE A 94 -0.49 4.31 6.76
C ILE A 94 -0.48 5.33 5.62
N GLU A 95 -1.30 6.36 5.71
CA GLU A 95 -1.30 7.42 4.68
C GLU A 95 0.06 8.11 4.59
N SER A 96 0.66 8.40 5.74
CA SER A 96 2.00 8.98 5.77
C SER A 96 3.02 8.04 5.13
N LYS A 97 2.95 6.77 5.45
CA LYS A 97 3.83 5.76 4.88
C LYS A 97 3.67 5.65 3.36
N LEU A 98 2.42 5.66 2.89
CA LEU A 98 2.15 5.62 1.45
C LEU A 98 2.72 6.82 0.72
N LYS A 99 2.59 8.00 1.31
CA LYS A 99 3.14 9.22 0.71
C LYS A 99 4.64 9.10 0.53
N ILE A 100 5.32 8.56 1.55
CA ILE A 100 6.77 8.36 1.49
C ILE A 100 7.12 7.33 0.42
N LEU A 101 6.40 6.22 0.37
CA LEU A 101 6.65 5.15 -0.60
C LEU A 101 6.41 5.61 -2.04
N LEU A 102 5.51 6.57 -2.23
CA LEU A 102 5.18 7.08 -3.57
C LEU A 102 6.09 8.20 -4.03
N LEU A 103 6.99 8.68 -3.18
CA LEU A 103 7.95 9.69 -3.59
C LEU A 103 8.88 9.13 -4.66
N PRO A 104 9.23 9.95 -5.67
CA PRO A 104 10.17 9.51 -6.70
C PRO A 104 11.51 9.15 -6.08
N LYS A 105 12.03 8.00 -6.43
CA LYS A 105 13.32 7.54 -5.92
C LYS A 105 14.46 8.48 -6.31
N ASP A 106 14.38 9.03 -7.51
CA ASP A 106 15.40 9.94 -8.01
C ASP A 106 15.54 11.17 -7.12
N GLU A 107 14.43 11.70 -6.64
CA GLU A 107 14.45 12.84 -5.73
C GLU A 107 15.06 12.46 -4.39
N ALA A 108 14.74 11.27 -3.89
CA ALA A 108 15.30 10.79 -2.65
C ALA A 108 16.81 10.56 -2.78
N ASP A 109 17.22 9.99 -3.90
CA ASP A 109 18.64 9.75 -4.16
C ASP A 109 19.40 11.03 -4.39
N ALA A 110 18.78 12.00 -5.05
CA ALA A 110 19.41 13.29 -5.28
C ALA A 110 19.70 14.01 -3.98
N GLY A 111 18.88 13.80 -3.00
CA GLY A 111 19.12 14.36 -1.67
C GLY A 111 20.29 13.70 -0.96
N ALA A 112 20.61 12.50 -1.36
CA ALA A 112 21.71 11.75 -0.77
C ALA A 112 23.02 12.02 -1.50
N ALA A 113 22.98 12.28 -2.71
CA ALA A 113 24.10 12.21 -3.54
C ALA A 113 25.09 13.19 -3.55
N TYR A 114 24.13 12.40 -3.75
CA TYR A 114 24.61 12.56 -3.71
C TYR A 114 25.46 12.49 -3.29
N LEU A 115 25.46 12.61 -3.19
CA LEU A 115 26.05 12.48 -2.90
C LEU A 115 26.78 11.87 -2.77
N GLU A 116 26.86 11.52 -3.09
CA GLU A 116 27.38 10.99 -3.06
C GLU A 116 28.15 10.79 -3.23
N ILE A 117 28.23 11.08 -3.64
CA ILE A 117 28.77 10.96 -3.97
C ILE A 117 29.68 11.06 -3.87
N ARG A 118 29.93 11.12 -3.67
CA ARG A 118 30.54 11.23 -3.47
C ARG A 118 31.25 11.05 -3.05
N ALA A 119 31.27 10.76 -3.17
CA ALA A 119 31.76 10.78 -2.68
C ALA A 119 32.14 10.71 -2.61
#